data_fe2b934aee6c8dc303cf6f869b4a1585
#
_entry.id   fe2b934aee6c8dc303cf6f869b4a1585
#
_cell.length_a   1.000
_cell.length_b   1.000
_cell.length_c   1.000
_cell.angle_alpha   90.00
_cell.angle_beta   90.00
_cell.angle_gamma   90.00
#
_symmetry.space_group_name_H-M   'P 1'
#
loop_
_entity.id
_entity.type
_entity.pdbx_description
1 polymer ?
#
loop_
_entity_poly.entity_id
_entity_poly.type
_entity_poly.pdbx_seq_one_letter_code
_entity_poly.pdbx_strand_id
1 'polypeptide(L)'
;MHIFEKEYATFLKINKLAYHLLFWLFAYLFWIFIFRNGTLVLTHAITIQFCYLVFIAGNYYFNWLYTVPRLLNNRKYIAFGLCFLLGIIVGALLRVPVSYFVNTYLFAADTSHFNILKVFFDSFVNILFWVVLILAAKLIIEKIHHPN
;
A
#
# COMPACT_ATOMS: atom_id res chain seq x y z
N MET A 1 -32.65 24.01 4.46
CA MET A 1 -31.66 23.92 3.38
C MET A 1 -30.30 23.42 3.87
N HIS A 2 -29.73 23.97 4.93
CA HIS A 2 -28.42 23.55 5.48
C HIS A 2 -28.32 22.07 5.97
N ILE A 3 -29.41 21.45 6.40
CA ILE A 3 -29.42 20.08 6.92
C ILE A 3 -29.25 19.08 5.77
N PHE A 4 -29.93 19.28 4.65
CA PHE A 4 -29.84 18.41 3.47
C PHE A 4 -28.45 18.44 2.81
N GLU A 5 -27.81 19.61 2.77
CA GLU A 5 -26.42 19.73 2.25
C GLU A 5 -25.43 18.95 3.12
N LYS A 6 -25.61 18.97 4.43
CA LYS A 6 -24.73 18.27 5.38
C LYS A 6 -24.88 16.76 5.30
N GLU A 7 -26.12 16.27 5.15
CA GLU A 7 -26.41 14.85 4.96
C GLU A 7 -25.88 14.35 3.62
N TYR A 8 -26.07 15.10 2.53
CA TYR A 8 -25.57 14.74 1.21
C TYR A 8 -24.03 14.72 1.15
N ALA A 9 -23.38 15.71 1.77
CA ALA A 9 -21.92 15.72 1.89
C ALA A 9 -21.38 14.54 2.70
N THR A 10 -22.08 14.15 3.76
CA THR A 10 -21.72 12.98 4.58
C THR A 10 -21.91 11.68 3.80
N PHE A 11 -22.99 11.55 3.05
CA PHE A 11 -23.28 10.40 2.20
C PHE A 11 -22.22 10.23 1.09
N LEU A 12 -21.82 11.32 0.43
CA LEU A 12 -20.74 11.30 -0.56
C LEU A 12 -19.38 10.92 0.06
N LYS A 13 -19.11 11.34 1.28
CA LYS A 13 -17.87 11.02 1.99
C LYS A 13 -17.84 9.53 2.40
N ILE A 14 -18.96 8.98 2.84
CA ILE A 14 -19.12 7.55 3.15
C ILE A 14 -18.95 6.71 1.90
N ASN A 15 -19.56 7.11 0.77
CA ASN A 15 -19.40 6.39 -0.49
C ASN A 15 -17.95 6.38 -0.97
N LYS A 16 -17.22 7.50 -0.89
CA LYS A 16 -15.79 7.52 -1.24
C LYS A 16 -14.97 6.57 -0.37
N LEU A 17 -15.22 6.56 0.94
CA LEU A 17 -14.54 5.64 1.85
C LEU A 17 -14.87 4.18 1.52
N ALA A 18 -16.13 3.87 1.23
CA ALA A 18 -16.58 2.53 0.86
C ALA A 18 -15.90 2.04 -0.43
N TYR A 19 -15.75 2.91 -1.46
CA TYR A 19 -15.02 2.57 -2.66
C TYR A 19 -13.53 2.27 -2.40
N HIS A 20 -12.88 3.05 -1.54
CA HIS A 20 -11.49 2.78 -1.16
C HIS A 20 -11.36 1.45 -0.41
N LEU A 21 -12.24 1.17 0.53
CA LEU A 21 -12.25 -0.10 1.27
C LEU A 21 -12.52 -1.30 0.36
N LEU A 22 -13.49 -1.20 -0.54
CA LEU A 22 -13.79 -2.24 -1.51
C LEU A 22 -12.61 -2.48 -2.47
N PHE A 23 -11.97 -1.42 -2.94
CA PHE A 23 -10.78 -1.52 -3.79
C PHE A 23 -9.66 -2.28 -3.07
N TRP A 24 -9.34 -1.91 -1.83
CA TRP A 24 -8.29 -2.56 -1.06
C TRP A 24 -8.65 -4.00 -0.69
N LEU A 25 -9.92 -4.28 -0.38
CA LEU A 25 -10.41 -5.63 -0.13
C LEU A 25 -10.26 -6.51 -1.38
N PHE A 26 -10.67 -6.00 -2.54
CA PHE A 26 -10.54 -6.72 -3.81
C PHE A 26 -9.07 -6.95 -4.17
N ALA A 27 -8.22 -5.94 -4.05
CA ALA A 27 -6.77 -6.05 -4.25
C ALA A 27 -6.15 -7.10 -3.32
N TYR A 28 -6.59 -7.15 -2.07
CA TYR A 28 -6.13 -8.13 -1.08
C TYR A 28 -6.52 -9.56 -1.43
N LEU A 29 -7.78 -9.80 -1.79
CA LEU A 29 -8.27 -11.11 -2.19
C LEU A 29 -7.57 -11.60 -3.47
N PHE A 30 -7.43 -10.70 -4.45
CA PHE A 30 -6.70 -10.99 -5.69
C PHE A 30 -5.23 -11.35 -5.41
N TRP A 31 -4.60 -10.64 -4.50
CA TRP A 31 -3.22 -10.91 -4.08
C TRP A 31 -3.06 -12.26 -3.41
N ILE A 32 -3.95 -12.62 -2.47
CA ILE A 32 -3.94 -13.94 -1.84
C ILE A 32 -4.09 -15.03 -2.89
N PHE A 33 -4.98 -14.83 -3.86
CA PHE A 33 -5.23 -15.82 -4.92
C PHE A 33 -3.99 -16.07 -5.79
N ILE A 34 -3.28 -14.99 -6.19
CA ILE A 34 -2.09 -15.10 -7.04
C ILE A 34 -0.89 -15.67 -6.29
N PHE A 35 -0.64 -15.20 -5.07
CA PHE A 35 0.56 -15.57 -4.31
C PHE A 35 0.36 -16.74 -3.34
N ARG A 36 -0.75 -17.44 -3.46
CA ARG A 36 -1.01 -18.68 -2.72
C ARG A 36 -0.08 -19.78 -3.25
N ASN A 37 1.11 -19.87 -2.71
CA ASN A 37 1.95 -21.03 -2.89
C ASN A 37 1.39 -22.19 -2.06
N GLY A 38 1.12 -23.33 -2.68
CA GLY A 38 0.44 -24.49 -2.07
C GLY A 38 1.13 -25.11 -0.84
N THR A 39 2.28 -24.60 -0.43
CA THR A 39 3.09 -25.07 0.70
C THR A 39 2.83 -24.31 2.01
N LEU A 40 2.24 -23.12 1.96
CA LEU A 40 1.95 -22.32 3.16
C LEU A 40 0.54 -22.60 3.67
N VAL A 41 0.40 -22.72 5.00
CA VAL A 41 -0.91 -22.74 5.65
C VAL A 41 -1.65 -21.45 5.29
N LEU A 42 -2.92 -21.56 4.92
CA LEU A 42 -3.74 -20.43 4.44
C LEU A 42 -3.73 -19.24 5.41
N THR A 43 -3.79 -19.50 6.72
CA THR A 43 -3.74 -18.45 7.77
C THR A 43 -2.42 -17.68 7.76
N HIS A 44 -1.30 -18.35 7.53
CA HIS A 44 0.02 -17.72 7.42
C HIS A 44 0.10 -16.81 6.19
N ALA A 45 -0.35 -17.33 5.04
CA ALA A 45 -0.39 -16.55 3.81
C ALA A 45 -1.27 -15.28 3.96
N ILE A 46 -2.46 -15.40 4.53
CA ILE A 46 -3.39 -14.28 4.79
C ILE A 46 -2.72 -13.22 5.66
N THR A 47 -2.08 -13.62 6.75
CA THR A 47 -1.46 -12.67 7.70
C THR A 47 -0.27 -11.94 7.07
N ILE A 48 0.61 -12.64 6.38
CA ILE A 48 1.77 -12.03 5.70
C ILE A 48 1.30 -11.06 4.61
N GLN A 49 0.32 -11.44 3.82
CA GLN A 49 -0.20 -10.58 2.75
C GLN A 49 -0.93 -9.35 3.31
N PHE A 50 -1.59 -9.47 4.45
CA PHE A 50 -2.17 -8.33 5.15
C PHE A 50 -1.09 -7.32 5.59
N CYS A 51 0.02 -7.80 6.13
CA CYS A 51 1.14 -6.93 6.47
C CYS A 51 1.68 -6.18 5.23
N TYR A 52 1.83 -6.86 4.08
CA TYR A 52 2.22 -6.19 2.84
C TYR A 52 1.24 -5.11 2.43
N LEU A 53 -0.06 -5.42 2.46
CA LEU A 53 -1.11 -4.50 2.08
C LEU A 53 -1.04 -3.20 2.89
N VAL A 54 -0.85 -3.29 4.21
CA VAL A 54 -0.76 -2.13 5.10
C VAL A 54 0.40 -1.20 4.69
N PHE A 55 1.57 -1.77 4.40
CA PHE A 55 2.72 -0.96 3.97
C PHE A 55 2.57 -0.38 2.57
N ILE A 56 1.96 -1.12 1.64
CA ILE A 56 1.66 -0.64 0.29
C ILE A 56 0.63 0.50 0.36
N ALA A 57 -0.47 0.30 1.10
CA ALA A 57 -1.50 1.32 1.27
C ALA A 57 -0.96 2.58 1.96
N GLY A 58 -0.18 2.42 3.03
CA GLY A 58 0.45 3.53 3.73
C GLY A 58 1.36 4.36 2.82
N ASN A 59 2.24 3.70 2.05
CA ASN A 59 3.09 4.38 1.07
C ASN A 59 2.29 5.04 -0.06
N TYR A 60 1.26 4.37 -0.57
CA TYR A 60 0.38 4.95 -1.58
C TYR A 60 -0.29 6.23 -1.09
N TYR A 61 -0.94 6.19 0.08
CA TYR A 61 -1.62 7.37 0.64
C TYR A 61 -0.65 8.49 1.01
N PHE A 62 0.53 8.16 1.56
CA PHE A 62 1.56 9.16 1.81
C PHE A 62 1.96 9.89 0.53
N ASN A 63 2.23 9.16 -0.53
CA ASN A 63 2.60 9.75 -1.81
C ASN A 63 1.44 10.55 -2.43
N TRP A 64 0.23 9.99 -2.41
CA TRP A 64 -0.94 10.63 -3.01
C TRP A 64 -1.35 11.92 -2.29
N LEU A 65 -1.36 11.91 -0.96
CA LEU A 65 -1.85 13.05 -0.16
C LEU A 65 -0.77 14.11 0.09
N TYR A 66 0.48 13.72 0.11
CA TYR A 66 1.58 14.61 0.49
C TYR A 66 2.56 14.86 -0.66
N THR A 67 3.14 13.82 -1.23
CA THR A 67 4.27 13.94 -2.15
C THR A 67 3.83 14.46 -3.53
N VAL A 68 2.73 13.93 -4.07
CA VAL A 68 2.18 14.36 -5.36
C VAL A 68 1.76 15.84 -5.34
N PRO A 69 0.88 16.31 -4.42
CA PRO A 69 0.41 17.70 -4.47
C PRO A 69 1.50 18.72 -4.15
N ARG A 70 2.46 18.38 -3.29
CA ARG A 70 3.49 19.33 -2.85
C ARG A 70 4.73 19.37 -3.74
N LEU A 71 5.11 18.24 -4.34
CA LEU A 71 6.35 18.12 -5.08
C LEU A 71 6.13 17.93 -6.58
N LEU A 72 5.29 16.98 -6.98
CA LEU A 72 5.05 16.68 -8.39
C LEU A 72 4.30 17.83 -9.08
N ASN A 73 3.22 18.32 -8.50
CA ASN A 73 2.43 19.42 -9.08
C ASN A 73 3.21 20.75 -9.12
N ASN A 74 4.19 20.92 -8.22
CA ASN A 74 5.09 22.08 -8.21
C ASN A 74 6.35 21.89 -9.09
N ARG A 75 6.37 20.86 -9.94
CA ARG A 75 7.49 20.54 -10.86
C ARG A 75 8.83 20.27 -10.17
N LYS A 76 8.82 19.92 -8.88
CA LYS A 76 10.02 19.55 -8.13
C LYS A 76 10.30 18.04 -8.26
N TYR A 77 10.60 17.59 -9.48
CA TYR A 77 10.72 16.17 -9.84
C TYR A 77 11.79 15.42 -9.05
N ILE A 78 12.95 16.04 -8.80
CA ILE A 78 14.04 15.42 -8.04
C ILE A 78 13.62 15.22 -6.58
N ALA A 79 13.04 16.23 -5.95
CA ALA A 79 12.54 16.14 -4.58
C ALA A 79 11.39 15.12 -4.46
N PHE A 80 10.53 15.04 -5.48
CA PHE A 80 9.49 14.02 -5.58
C PHE A 80 10.11 12.62 -5.59
N GLY A 81 11.07 12.36 -6.48
CA GLY A 81 11.73 11.05 -6.59
C GLY A 81 12.44 10.63 -5.30
N LEU A 82 13.17 11.56 -4.65
CA LEU A 82 13.83 11.29 -3.38
C LEU A 82 12.83 10.98 -2.26
N CYS A 83 11.77 11.77 -2.12
CA CYS A 83 10.76 11.58 -1.08
C CYS A 83 9.98 10.26 -1.30
N PHE A 84 9.67 9.94 -2.54
CA PHE A 84 9.03 8.69 -2.96
C PHE A 84 9.89 7.49 -2.59
N LEU A 85 11.18 7.51 -2.97
CA LEU A 85 12.12 6.43 -2.69
C LEU A 85 12.34 6.24 -1.18
N LEU A 86 12.51 7.34 -0.44
CA LEU A 86 12.63 7.30 1.02
C LEU A 86 11.42 6.66 1.68
N GLY A 87 10.20 6.99 1.25
CA GLY A 87 8.97 6.38 1.75
C GLY A 87 8.96 4.86 1.58
N ILE A 88 9.42 4.38 0.40
CA ILE A 88 9.49 2.93 0.12
C ILE A 88 10.58 2.25 0.96
N ILE A 89 11.75 2.87 1.10
CA ILE A 89 12.84 2.34 1.94
C ILE A 89 12.39 2.23 3.39
N VAL A 90 11.75 3.26 3.94
CA VAL A 90 11.22 3.24 5.30
C VAL A 90 10.17 2.15 5.47
N GLY A 91 9.24 2.01 4.52
CA GLY A 91 8.24 0.94 4.52
C GLY A 91 8.88 -0.46 4.51
N ALA A 92 9.89 -0.68 3.68
CA ALA A 92 10.62 -1.94 3.60
C ALA A 92 11.39 -2.23 4.90
N LEU A 93 12.04 -1.22 5.50
CA LEU A 93 12.75 -1.37 6.77
C LEU A 93 11.80 -1.71 7.92
N LEU A 94 10.67 -1.02 8.02
CA LEU A 94 9.67 -1.28 9.07
C LEU A 94 9.02 -2.66 8.93
N ARG A 95 8.96 -3.18 7.71
CA ARG A 95 8.41 -4.51 7.47
C ARG A 95 9.30 -5.64 7.97
N VAL A 96 10.61 -5.47 8.03
CA VAL A 96 11.54 -6.52 8.51
C VAL A 96 11.20 -6.96 9.93
N PRO A 97 11.13 -6.07 10.95
CA PRO A 97 10.77 -6.48 12.31
C PRO A 97 9.34 -7.02 12.39
N VAL A 98 8.39 -6.50 11.61
CA VAL A 98 7.02 -7.01 11.57
C VAL A 98 6.99 -8.45 11.03
N SER A 99 7.72 -8.74 9.96
CA SER A 99 7.84 -10.10 9.42
C SER A 99 8.47 -11.06 10.41
N TYR A 100 9.52 -10.63 11.11
CA TYR A 100 10.16 -11.44 12.15
C TYR A 100 9.20 -11.75 13.29
N PHE A 101 8.50 -10.74 13.79
CA PHE A 101 7.51 -10.90 14.86
C PHE A 101 6.37 -11.86 14.45
N VAL A 102 5.80 -11.69 13.28
CA VAL A 102 4.72 -12.53 12.76
C VAL A 102 5.17 -13.98 12.65
N ASN A 103 6.34 -14.23 12.07
CA ASN A 103 6.84 -15.60 11.93
C ASN A 103 7.14 -16.26 13.27
N THR A 104 7.77 -15.53 14.19
CA THR A 104 8.21 -16.10 15.48
C THR A 104 7.04 -16.30 16.44
N TYR A 105 6.20 -15.29 16.63
CA TYR A 105 5.19 -15.29 17.70
C TYR A 105 3.81 -15.79 17.27
N LEU A 106 3.43 -15.58 16.02
CA LEU A 106 2.12 -16.01 15.54
C LEU A 106 2.14 -17.40 14.92
N PHE A 107 3.23 -17.79 14.29
CA PHE A 107 3.31 -19.06 13.57
C PHE A 107 4.38 -20.02 14.11
N ALA A 108 5.11 -19.63 15.16
CA ALA A 108 6.19 -20.42 15.74
C ALA A 108 7.13 -21.03 14.67
N ALA A 109 7.36 -20.29 13.59
CA ALA A 109 8.19 -20.72 12.49
C ALA A 109 9.67 -20.72 12.94
N ASP A 110 10.44 -21.69 12.41
CA ASP A 110 11.89 -21.71 12.62
C ASP A 110 12.51 -20.49 11.94
N THR A 111 13.01 -19.56 12.75
CA THR A 111 13.65 -18.33 12.29
C THR A 111 15.18 -18.43 12.24
N SER A 112 15.75 -19.62 12.43
CA SER A 112 17.21 -19.83 12.38
C SER A 112 17.82 -19.39 11.05
N HIS A 113 17.05 -19.45 9.97
CA HIS A 113 17.44 -19.03 8.62
C HIS A 113 16.81 -17.69 8.17
N PHE A 114 16.31 -16.87 9.12
CA PHE A 114 15.71 -15.59 8.79
C PHE A 114 16.76 -14.63 8.23
N ASN A 115 16.69 -14.37 6.93
CA ASN A 115 17.61 -13.47 6.26
C ASN A 115 17.02 -12.07 6.15
N ILE A 116 17.49 -11.15 7.02
CA ILE A 116 17.04 -9.76 7.10
C ILE A 116 17.17 -9.05 5.73
N LEU A 117 18.30 -9.27 5.06
CA LEU A 117 18.59 -8.62 3.78
C LEU A 117 17.60 -9.07 2.69
N LYS A 118 17.33 -10.37 2.63
CA LYS A 118 16.36 -10.93 1.69
C LYS A 118 14.96 -10.37 1.94
N VAL A 119 14.51 -10.36 3.20
CA VAL A 119 13.18 -9.82 3.57
C VAL A 119 13.09 -8.34 3.24
N PHE A 120 14.16 -7.58 3.45
CA PHE A 120 14.21 -6.17 3.08
C PHE A 120 14.08 -5.97 1.55
N PHE A 121 14.88 -6.65 0.75
CA PHE A 121 14.82 -6.53 -0.70
C PHE A 121 13.50 -7.00 -1.29
N ASP A 122 12.97 -8.13 -0.83
CA ASP A 122 11.65 -8.63 -1.24
C ASP A 122 10.54 -7.60 -0.91
N SER A 123 10.63 -6.99 0.26
CA SER A 123 9.69 -5.95 0.69
C SER A 123 9.84 -4.68 -0.14
N PHE A 124 11.06 -4.24 -0.38
CA PHE A 124 11.36 -3.05 -1.19
C PHE A 124 10.81 -3.19 -2.61
N VAL A 125 11.11 -4.30 -3.28
CA VAL A 125 10.65 -4.56 -4.66
C VAL A 125 9.13 -4.65 -4.72
N ASN A 126 8.49 -5.35 -3.78
CA ASN A 126 7.04 -5.47 -3.73
C ASN A 126 6.35 -4.13 -3.49
N ILE A 127 6.78 -3.38 -2.49
CA ILE A 127 6.19 -2.07 -2.18
C ILE A 127 6.39 -1.12 -3.35
N LEU A 128 7.60 -1.06 -3.91
CA LEU A 128 7.92 -0.22 -5.07
C LEU A 128 7.00 -0.53 -6.25
N PHE A 129 6.91 -1.80 -6.63
CA PHE A 129 6.11 -2.22 -7.78
C PHE A 129 4.65 -1.83 -7.64
N TRP A 130 4.03 -2.16 -6.50
CA TRP A 130 2.61 -1.91 -6.30
C TRP A 130 2.27 -0.44 -6.10
N VAL A 131 3.09 0.29 -5.36
CA VAL A 131 2.88 1.74 -5.18
C VAL A 131 3.02 2.48 -6.51
N VAL A 132 4.02 2.14 -7.32
CA VAL A 132 4.19 2.72 -8.67
C VAL A 132 2.98 2.39 -9.55
N LEU A 133 2.55 1.13 -9.56
CA LEU A 133 1.42 0.68 -10.38
C LEU A 133 0.12 1.43 -10.00
N ILE A 134 -0.22 1.47 -8.73
CA ILE A 134 -1.45 2.10 -8.24
C ILE A 134 -1.40 3.62 -8.44
N LEU A 135 -0.26 4.24 -8.13
CA LEU A 135 -0.08 5.69 -8.29
C LEU A 135 -0.14 6.11 -9.77
N ALA A 136 0.51 5.36 -10.64
CA ALA A 136 0.47 5.60 -12.09
C ALA A 136 -0.96 5.45 -12.65
N ALA A 137 -1.66 4.39 -12.28
CA ALA A 137 -3.05 4.19 -12.68
C ALA A 137 -3.94 5.35 -12.22
N LYS A 138 -3.77 5.82 -10.99
CA LYS A 138 -4.53 6.95 -10.43
C LYS A 138 -4.25 8.25 -11.19
N LEU A 139 -2.98 8.56 -11.46
CA LEU A 139 -2.58 9.76 -12.20
C LEU A 139 -3.12 9.75 -13.64
N ILE A 140 -3.11 8.57 -14.29
CA ILE A 140 -3.67 8.42 -15.65
C ILE A 140 -5.18 8.67 -15.63
N ILE A 141 -5.91 8.07 -14.69
CA ILE A 141 -7.36 8.23 -14.57
C ILE A 141 -7.72 9.69 -14.32
N GLU A 142 -7.00 10.40 -13.45
CA GLU A 142 -7.24 11.82 -13.20
C GLU A 142 -6.99 12.68 -14.43
N LYS A 143 -5.93 12.40 -15.19
CA LYS A 143 -5.63 13.13 -16.41
C LYS A 143 -6.69 12.93 -17.49
N ILE A 144 -7.30 11.74 -17.56
CA ILE A 144 -8.39 11.46 -18.50
C ILE A 144 -9.67 12.21 -18.11
N HIS A 145 -9.99 12.31 -16.81
CA HIS A 145 -11.20 12.93 -16.32
C HIS A 145 -11.13 14.47 -16.27
N HIS A 146 -9.91 15.02 -16.20
CA HIS A 146 -9.65 16.47 -16.19
C HIS A 146 -8.60 16.83 -17.25
N PRO A 147 -8.92 16.70 -18.56
CA PRO A 147 -8.04 17.22 -19.60
C PRO A 147 -8.02 18.75 -19.48
N ASN A 148 -6.82 19.30 -19.21
CA ASN A 148 -6.61 20.77 -19.27
C ASN A 148 -6.80 21.30 -20.68
#